data_efa70a5f31e1100cda57c747a9a82941
#
_entry.id   efa70a5f31e1100cda57c747a9a82941
#
_cell.length_a   1.000
_cell.length_b   1.000
_cell.length_c   1.000
_cell.angle_alpha   90.00
_cell.angle_beta   90.00
_cell.angle_gamma   90.00
#
_symmetry.space_group_name_H-M   'P 1'
#
loop_
_entity.id
_entity.type
_entity.pdbx_description
1 polymer ?
#
loop_
_entity_poly.entity_id
_entity_poly.type
_entity_poly.pdbx_seq_one_letter_code
_entity_poly.pdbx_strand_id
1 'polypeptide(L)'
;MTTGGGRQIEELVRLSLLREYGPVQLAGFLGLGRWQLDRALTDGLIPGPDTRSGKWSSAVAREAAARLTDIRAAVSGIPDLGAMRAADVLTQRLGTPVTSDGVTELARRGLIPVAGHYKGFAVYDGRALEAFTDASAATEANRAGRLRIAGEAAEYLRIRRADLDHLIRAGLLTPAGWAHGPFDRRDTRSVPLYRTGDLEDIEDIVTECGIDWDAVRATPKGRRSLLASLPAATGHTPAARRRAHRRGRTHPMPTAGSQRTSRGATTQAERR
;
A
#
# COMPACT_ATOMS: atom_id res chain seq x y z
N MET A 1 -16.54 -34.31 22.27
CA MET A 1 -15.35 -33.77 21.59
C MET A 1 -14.80 -32.57 22.39
N THR A 2 -14.01 -32.84 23.45
CA THR A 2 -13.51 -31.78 24.39
C THR A 2 -12.08 -32.08 24.84
N THR A 3 -11.16 -32.32 23.89
CA THR A 3 -9.76 -32.66 24.23
C THR A 3 -8.77 -31.49 23.93
N GLY A 4 -9.22 -30.32 23.48
CA GLY A 4 -8.36 -29.20 23.14
C GLY A 4 -7.96 -28.30 24.33
N GLY A 5 -8.84 -28.11 25.30
CA GLY A 5 -8.63 -27.16 26.41
C GLY A 5 -7.58 -27.63 27.42
N GLY A 6 -7.49 -28.91 27.71
CA GLY A 6 -6.54 -29.45 28.70
C GLY A 6 -5.08 -29.28 28.27
N ARG A 7 -4.75 -29.55 27.02
CA ARG A 7 -3.38 -29.40 26.49
C ARG A 7 -2.93 -27.94 26.47
N GLN A 8 -3.84 -27.01 26.21
CA GLN A 8 -3.51 -25.59 26.17
C GLN A 8 -3.22 -25.02 27.56
N ILE A 9 -3.95 -25.52 28.59
CA ILE A 9 -3.69 -25.13 30.01
C ILE A 9 -2.35 -25.70 30.48
N GLU A 10 -2.07 -26.97 30.20
CA GLU A 10 -0.77 -27.59 30.54
C GLU A 10 0.42 -26.87 29.92
N GLU A 11 0.30 -26.47 28.66
CA GLU A 11 1.35 -25.71 27.95
C GLU A 11 1.56 -24.33 28.58
N LEU A 12 0.50 -23.60 28.92
CA LEU A 12 0.59 -22.32 29.61
C LEU A 12 1.23 -22.43 30.99
N VAL A 13 0.88 -23.45 31.77
CA VAL A 13 1.51 -23.74 33.08
C VAL A 13 2.98 -24.03 32.90
N ARG A 14 3.34 -24.88 31.94
CA ARG A 14 4.75 -25.21 31.62
C ARG A 14 5.53 -23.96 31.23
N LEU A 15 4.99 -23.10 30.37
CA LEU A 15 5.64 -21.84 29.97
C LEU A 15 5.81 -20.89 31.15
N SER A 16 4.84 -20.81 32.09
CA SER A 16 4.94 -19.93 33.26
C SER A 16 6.06 -20.29 34.24
N LEU A 17 6.57 -21.53 34.17
CA LEU A 17 7.65 -22.03 35.04
C LEU A 17 9.06 -21.82 34.44
N LEU A 18 9.16 -21.34 33.22
CA LEU A 18 10.45 -21.11 32.58
C LEU A 18 11.21 -19.96 33.27
N ARG A 19 12.51 -20.11 33.40
CA ARG A 19 13.40 -19.01 33.85
C ARG A 19 13.79 -18.09 32.72
N GLU A 20 13.87 -18.64 31.50
CA GLU A 20 14.23 -17.93 30.28
C GLU A 20 13.32 -18.37 29.12
N TYR A 21 12.97 -17.43 28.28
CA TYR A 21 12.09 -17.64 27.12
C TYR A 21 12.81 -17.40 25.81
N GLY A 22 12.86 -18.39 24.94
CA GLY A 22 13.18 -18.18 23.53
C GLY A 22 12.02 -17.49 22.80
N PRO A 23 12.22 -17.04 21.55
CA PRO A 23 11.18 -16.27 20.82
C PRO A 23 9.83 -16.99 20.70
N VAL A 24 9.84 -18.29 20.42
CA VAL A 24 8.61 -19.10 20.30
C VAL A 24 7.92 -19.27 21.64
N GLN A 25 8.71 -19.47 22.70
CA GLN A 25 8.20 -19.63 24.06
C GLN A 25 7.62 -18.33 24.60
N LEU A 26 8.26 -17.19 24.33
CA LEU A 26 7.75 -15.87 24.73
C LEU A 26 6.45 -15.55 23.99
N ALA A 27 6.41 -15.77 22.68
CA ALA A 27 5.18 -15.59 21.89
C ALA A 27 4.05 -16.45 22.44
N GLY A 28 4.30 -17.73 22.72
CA GLY A 28 3.33 -18.66 23.32
C GLY A 28 2.87 -18.22 24.72
N PHE A 29 3.79 -17.79 25.58
CA PHE A 29 3.48 -17.28 26.92
C PHE A 29 2.59 -16.05 26.90
N LEU A 30 2.84 -15.12 25.96
CA LEU A 30 2.05 -13.89 25.77
C LEU A 30 0.78 -14.14 24.93
N GLY A 31 0.59 -15.34 24.36
CA GLY A 31 -0.52 -15.62 23.44
C GLY A 31 -0.49 -14.71 22.21
N LEU A 32 0.72 -14.38 21.72
CA LEU A 32 0.97 -13.61 20.51
C LEU A 32 1.38 -14.55 19.38
N GLY A 33 0.99 -14.19 18.15
CA GLY A 33 1.61 -14.78 16.96
C GLY A 33 3.08 -14.38 16.84
N ARG A 34 3.90 -15.20 16.17
CA ARG A 34 5.33 -14.90 16.01
C ARG A 34 5.55 -13.52 15.39
N TRP A 35 4.83 -13.18 14.33
CA TRP A 35 4.90 -11.88 13.67
C TRP A 35 4.49 -10.71 14.57
N GLN A 36 3.54 -10.92 15.51
CA GLN A 36 3.17 -9.91 16.50
C GLN A 36 4.29 -9.66 17.50
N LEU A 37 4.97 -10.73 17.95
CA LEU A 37 6.16 -10.60 18.77
C LEU A 37 7.27 -9.84 18.04
N ASP A 38 7.56 -10.20 16.79
CA ASP A 38 8.59 -9.55 15.99
C ASP A 38 8.29 -8.05 15.79
N ARG A 39 7.02 -7.70 15.55
CA ARG A 39 6.56 -6.31 15.46
C ARG A 39 6.68 -5.58 16.80
N ALA A 40 6.25 -6.20 17.91
CA ALA A 40 6.37 -5.62 19.24
C ALA A 40 7.83 -5.33 19.65
N LEU A 41 8.76 -6.17 19.22
CA LEU A 41 10.20 -5.96 19.41
C LEU A 41 10.71 -4.80 18.55
N THR A 42 10.33 -4.76 17.29
CA THR A 42 10.72 -3.69 16.35
C THR A 42 10.21 -2.32 16.81
N ASP A 43 9.00 -2.26 17.34
CA ASP A 43 8.37 -1.04 17.85
C ASP A 43 8.83 -0.69 19.30
N GLY A 44 9.70 -1.50 19.92
CA GLY A 44 10.19 -1.27 21.29
C GLY A 44 9.15 -1.47 22.37
N LEU A 45 8.02 -2.12 22.07
CA LEU A 45 6.94 -2.42 23.03
C LEU A 45 7.35 -3.52 24.01
N ILE A 46 8.19 -4.41 23.58
CA ILE A 46 8.87 -5.44 24.37
C ILE A 46 10.38 -5.21 24.21
N PRO A 47 11.15 -5.14 25.31
CA PRO A 47 12.58 -4.98 25.20
C PRO A 47 13.25 -6.20 24.53
N GLY A 48 14.43 -6.01 23.97
CA GLY A 48 15.21 -7.09 23.41
C GLY A 48 15.60 -8.14 24.46
N PRO A 49 16.19 -9.28 24.02
CA PRO A 49 16.70 -10.30 24.94
C PRO A 49 17.67 -9.72 25.97
N ASP A 50 17.49 -10.08 27.25
CA ASP A 50 18.22 -9.53 28.39
C ASP A 50 19.16 -10.58 29.07
N THR A 51 19.11 -11.82 28.61
CA THR A 51 19.98 -12.87 29.17
C THR A 51 21.22 -13.10 28.28
N ARG A 52 22.29 -13.67 28.89
CA ARG A 52 23.53 -14.03 28.17
C ARG A 52 23.31 -15.06 27.05
N SER A 53 22.25 -15.86 27.16
CA SER A 53 21.85 -16.86 26.16
C SER A 53 21.09 -16.27 24.98
N GLY A 54 20.87 -14.93 24.92
CA GLY A 54 20.06 -14.27 23.89
C GLY A 54 18.56 -14.56 24.00
N LYS A 55 18.09 -14.81 25.22
CA LYS A 55 16.68 -15.06 25.56
C LYS A 55 16.15 -13.96 26.47
N TRP A 56 14.87 -14.00 26.75
CA TRP A 56 14.21 -13.12 27.70
C TRP A 56 14.09 -13.76 29.07
N SER A 57 14.42 -13.03 30.13
CA SER A 57 14.20 -13.45 31.51
C SER A 57 12.72 -13.55 31.84
N SER A 58 12.38 -14.29 32.90
CA SER A 58 11.01 -14.38 33.41
C SER A 58 10.50 -13.03 33.95
N ALA A 59 11.39 -12.10 34.32
CA ALA A 59 11.02 -10.74 34.73
C ALA A 59 10.48 -9.95 33.56
N VAL A 60 11.22 -9.89 32.44
CA VAL A 60 10.79 -9.21 31.21
C VAL A 60 9.52 -9.84 30.63
N ALA A 61 9.42 -11.17 30.64
CA ALA A 61 8.22 -11.86 30.17
C ALA A 61 6.96 -11.49 30.97
N ARG A 62 7.08 -11.39 32.31
CA ARG A 62 5.97 -10.97 33.18
C ARG A 62 5.61 -9.50 33.04
N GLU A 63 6.58 -8.64 32.86
CA GLU A 63 6.35 -7.22 32.57
C GLU A 63 5.60 -7.04 31.26
N ALA A 64 6.04 -7.74 30.20
CA ALA A 64 5.32 -7.76 28.92
C ALA A 64 3.89 -8.30 29.07
N ALA A 65 3.69 -9.35 29.86
CA ALA A 65 2.36 -9.91 30.14
C ALA A 65 1.45 -8.90 30.87
N ALA A 66 1.98 -8.12 31.80
CA ALA A 66 1.21 -7.06 32.49
C ALA A 66 0.71 -5.96 31.55
N ARG A 67 1.43 -5.73 30.43
CA ARG A 67 1.10 -4.74 29.39
C ARG A 67 0.48 -5.35 28.12
N LEU A 68 0.05 -6.61 28.20
CA LEU A 68 -0.34 -7.38 27.02
C LEU A 68 -1.51 -6.74 26.23
N THR A 69 -2.46 -6.13 26.92
CA THR A 69 -3.58 -5.43 26.26
C THR A 69 -3.09 -4.29 25.37
N ASP A 70 -2.19 -3.46 25.90
CA ASP A 70 -1.62 -2.33 25.17
C ASP A 70 -0.75 -2.81 24.01
N ILE A 71 0.06 -3.86 24.26
CA ILE A 71 0.89 -4.47 23.22
C ILE A 71 0.01 -5.00 22.08
N ARG A 72 -1.06 -5.73 22.38
CA ARG A 72 -1.97 -6.25 21.36
C ARG A 72 -2.65 -5.15 20.55
N ALA A 73 -3.09 -4.09 21.20
CA ALA A 73 -3.67 -2.93 20.54
C ALA A 73 -2.67 -2.24 19.59
N ALA A 74 -1.41 -2.13 20.02
CA ALA A 74 -0.37 -1.48 19.22
C ALA A 74 0.11 -2.31 18.03
N VAL A 75 0.22 -3.65 18.18
CA VAL A 75 0.74 -4.51 17.09
C VAL A 75 -0.29 -4.86 16.02
N SER A 76 -1.59 -4.55 16.23
CA SER A 76 -2.70 -4.89 15.32
C SER A 76 -3.06 -6.38 15.31
N GLY A 77 -4.25 -6.70 14.80
CA GLY A 77 -4.71 -8.08 14.54
C GLY A 77 -4.30 -8.60 13.15
N ILE A 78 -3.81 -7.74 12.26
CA ILE A 78 -3.50 -8.06 10.87
C ILE A 78 -2.00 -8.01 10.62
N PRO A 79 -1.37 -9.11 10.10
CA PRO A 79 0.02 -9.10 9.69
C PRO A 79 0.23 -8.21 8.45
N ASP A 80 1.49 -7.94 8.11
CA ASP A 80 1.82 -7.31 6.84
C ASP A 80 1.53 -8.30 5.70
N LEU A 81 0.82 -7.83 4.67
CA LEU A 81 0.23 -8.69 3.65
C LEU A 81 0.65 -8.28 2.24
N GLY A 82 0.86 -9.25 1.36
CA GLY A 82 0.95 -9.01 -0.08
C GLY A 82 -0.38 -8.55 -0.67
N ALA A 83 -0.34 -7.92 -1.86
CA ALA A 83 -1.47 -7.22 -2.49
C ALA A 83 -2.78 -8.04 -2.54
N MET A 84 -2.71 -9.32 -2.90
CA MET A 84 -3.89 -10.17 -3.02
C MET A 84 -4.60 -10.38 -1.66
N ARG A 85 -3.84 -10.76 -0.62
CA ARG A 85 -4.41 -10.94 0.73
C ARG A 85 -4.86 -9.62 1.36
N ALA A 86 -4.15 -8.53 1.09
CA ALA A 86 -4.56 -7.19 1.52
C ALA A 86 -5.89 -6.78 0.86
N ALA A 87 -6.09 -7.12 -0.41
CA ALA A 87 -7.34 -6.90 -1.13
C ALA A 87 -8.50 -7.68 -0.51
N ASP A 88 -8.28 -8.96 -0.16
CA ASP A 88 -9.29 -9.80 0.52
C ASP A 88 -9.69 -9.18 1.88
N VAL A 89 -8.72 -8.76 2.68
CA VAL A 89 -8.95 -8.11 3.98
C VAL A 89 -9.75 -6.82 3.81
N LEU A 90 -9.36 -5.95 2.91
CA LEU A 90 -10.07 -4.70 2.65
C LEU A 90 -11.49 -4.94 2.12
N THR A 91 -11.66 -5.93 1.24
CA THR A 91 -13.00 -6.33 0.74
C THR A 91 -13.93 -6.73 1.87
N GLN A 92 -13.46 -7.57 2.79
CA GLN A 92 -14.26 -8.00 3.95
C GLN A 92 -14.59 -6.85 4.88
N ARG A 93 -13.64 -5.95 5.13
CA ARG A 93 -13.81 -4.82 6.06
C ARG A 93 -14.70 -3.71 5.51
N LEU A 94 -14.54 -3.39 4.24
CA LEU A 94 -15.26 -2.27 3.60
C LEU A 94 -16.63 -2.70 3.04
N GLY A 95 -16.88 -4.02 2.90
CA GLY A 95 -18.07 -4.52 2.22
C GLY A 95 -18.13 -4.19 0.72
N THR A 96 -17.01 -3.74 0.14
CA THR A 96 -16.88 -3.34 -1.27
C THR A 96 -15.70 -4.09 -1.87
N PRO A 97 -15.82 -4.68 -3.07
CA PRO A 97 -14.73 -5.40 -3.71
C PRO A 97 -13.49 -4.52 -3.87
N VAL A 98 -12.35 -5.00 -3.40
CA VAL A 98 -11.03 -4.38 -3.58
C VAL A 98 -10.14 -5.35 -4.35
N THR A 99 -9.40 -4.85 -5.33
CA THR A 99 -8.49 -5.65 -6.15
C THR A 99 -7.03 -5.48 -5.71
N SER A 100 -6.16 -6.42 -6.08
CA SER A 100 -4.71 -6.29 -5.85
C SER A 100 -4.12 -5.04 -6.50
N ASP A 101 -4.61 -4.67 -7.69
CA ASP A 101 -4.21 -3.44 -8.38
C ASP A 101 -4.70 -2.20 -7.62
N GLY A 102 -5.91 -2.28 -7.03
CA GLY A 102 -6.47 -1.24 -6.16
C GLY A 102 -5.62 -1.02 -4.91
N VAL A 103 -5.18 -2.10 -4.24
CA VAL A 103 -4.25 -1.99 -3.09
C VAL A 103 -2.94 -1.34 -3.50
N THR A 104 -2.37 -1.74 -4.63
CA THR A 104 -1.14 -1.14 -5.17
C THR A 104 -1.33 0.35 -5.45
N GLU A 105 -2.49 0.73 -5.98
CA GLU A 105 -2.86 2.12 -6.24
C GLU A 105 -3.06 2.92 -4.94
N LEU A 106 -3.70 2.35 -3.91
CA LEU A 106 -3.81 2.96 -2.59
C LEU A 106 -2.44 3.26 -2.00
N ALA A 107 -1.50 2.32 -2.11
CA ALA A 107 -0.13 2.54 -1.66
C ALA A 107 0.59 3.62 -2.47
N ARG A 108 0.41 3.65 -3.79
CA ARG A 108 0.98 4.70 -4.66
C ARG A 108 0.45 6.10 -4.30
N ARG A 109 -0.79 6.20 -3.84
CA ARG A 109 -1.41 7.43 -3.33
C ARG A 109 -0.96 7.78 -1.90
N GLY A 110 -0.21 6.90 -1.24
CA GLY A 110 0.24 7.10 0.14
C GLY A 110 -0.84 6.85 1.20
N LEU A 111 -1.96 6.21 0.82
CA LEU A 111 -3.07 5.89 1.72
C LEU A 111 -2.82 4.62 2.54
N ILE A 112 -2.03 3.68 2.00
CA ILE A 112 -1.57 2.48 2.69
C ILE A 112 -0.06 2.38 2.51
N PRO A 113 0.74 2.38 3.59
CA PRO A 113 2.19 2.26 3.51
C PRO A 113 2.63 0.87 3.02
N VAL A 114 3.73 0.85 2.28
CA VAL A 114 4.48 -0.39 2.00
C VAL A 114 5.40 -0.64 3.21
N ALA A 115 5.16 -1.73 3.94
CA ALA A 115 5.97 -2.14 5.09
C ALA A 115 7.32 -2.74 4.68
N GLY A 116 7.41 -3.32 3.48
CA GLY A 116 8.62 -3.95 2.98
C GLY A 116 8.39 -4.69 1.67
N HIS A 117 9.34 -5.55 1.32
CA HIS A 117 9.26 -6.41 0.13
C HIS A 117 9.58 -7.85 0.47
N TYR A 118 8.82 -8.79 -0.07
CA TYR A 118 9.08 -10.22 -0.01
C TYR A 118 9.24 -10.78 -1.41
N LYS A 119 10.41 -11.35 -1.74
CA LYS A 119 10.72 -11.86 -3.09
C LYS A 119 10.46 -10.84 -4.21
N GLY A 120 10.74 -9.55 -3.96
CA GLY A 120 10.50 -8.47 -4.92
C GLY A 120 9.07 -7.93 -4.96
N PHE A 121 8.11 -8.54 -4.26
CA PHE A 121 6.73 -8.07 -4.17
C PHE A 121 6.52 -7.19 -2.94
N ALA A 122 5.79 -6.10 -3.09
CA ALA A 122 5.44 -5.21 -1.99
C ALA A 122 4.57 -5.94 -0.94
N VAL A 123 4.85 -5.66 0.32
CA VAL A 123 4.09 -6.10 1.49
C VAL A 123 3.55 -4.85 2.17
N TYR A 124 2.26 -4.80 2.44
CA TYR A 124 1.53 -3.64 2.94
C TYR A 124 1.32 -3.73 4.44
N ASP A 125 1.45 -2.59 5.13
CA ASP A 125 1.34 -2.50 6.59
C ASP A 125 -0.03 -2.96 7.10
N GLY A 126 -0.04 -3.99 7.95
CA GLY A 126 -1.26 -4.59 8.50
C GLY A 126 -2.05 -3.63 9.38
N ARG A 127 -1.39 -2.69 10.09
CA ARG A 127 -2.05 -1.66 10.92
C ARG A 127 -2.81 -0.67 10.05
N ALA A 128 -2.18 -0.25 8.97
CA ALA A 128 -2.83 0.65 8.01
C ALA A 128 -4.00 -0.02 7.30
N LEU A 129 -3.88 -1.32 6.97
CA LEU A 129 -4.98 -2.11 6.43
C LEU A 129 -6.14 -2.23 7.43
N GLU A 130 -5.83 -2.42 8.72
CA GLU A 130 -6.83 -2.47 9.79
C GLU A 130 -7.50 -1.12 10.04
N ALA A 131 -6.77 -0.02 9.97
CA ALA A 131 -7.29 1.33 10.19
C ALA A 131 -8.01 1.91 8.95
N PHE A 132 -7.82 1.34 7.76
CA PHE A 132 -8.38 1.90 6.53
C PHE A 132 -9.89 1.68 6.45
N THR A 133 -10.66 2.78 6.26
CA THR A 133 -12.14 2.76 6.25
C THR A 133 -12.77 3.45 5.05
N ASP A 134 -11.96 4.07 4.17
CA ASP A 134 -12.48 4.84 3.03
C ASP A 134 -12.81 3.94 1.83
N ALA A 135 -14.06 3.47 1.77
CA ALA A 135 -14.58 2.66 0.67
C ALA A 135 -14.60 3.42 -0.67
N SER A 136 -14.77 4.76 -0.64
CA SER A 136 -14.75 5.59 -1.85
C SER A 136 -13.36 5.64 -2.46
N ALA A 137 -12.33 5.89 -1.62
CA ALA A 137 -10.95 5.85 -2.06
C ALA A 137 -10.54 4.46 -2.58
N ALA A 138 -11.05 3.36 -1.97
CA ALA A 138 -10.81 2.01 -2.46
C ALA A 138 -11.43 1.76 -3.83
N THR A 139 -12.67 2.21 -4.05
CA THR A 139 -13.37 2.09 -5.34
C THR A 139 -12.64 2.86 -6.44
N GLU A 140 -12.23 4.08 -6.14
CA GLU A 140 -11.47 4.92 -7.05
C GLU A 140 -10.08 4.33 -7.34
N ALA A 141 -9.41 3.75 -6.33
CA ALA A 141 -8.14 3.07 -6.51
C ALA A 141 -8.28 1.81 -7.39
N ASN A 142 -9.36 1.04 -7.25
CA ASN A 142 -9.64 -0.09 -8.15
C ASN A 142 -9.77 0.36 -9.61
N ARG A 143 -10.48 1.47 -9.83
CA ARG A 143 -10.69 2.03 -11.17
C ARG A 143 -9.37 2.52 -11.78
N ALA A 144 -8.65 3.36 -11.06
CA ALA A 144 -7.42 3.97 -11.55
C ALA A 144 -6.23 3.00 -11.57
N GLY A 145 -6.19 2.03 -10.64
CA GLY A 145 -5.14 1.01 -10.55
C GLY A 145 -5.24 -0.09 -11.61
N ARG A 146 -6.41 -0.28 -12.22
CA ARG A 146 -6.64 -1.35 -13.20
C ARG A 146 -5.60 -1.32 -14.31
N LEU A 147 -4.93 -2.45 -14.51
CA LEU A 147 -3.93 -2.62 -15.55
C LEU A 147 -4.58 -3.07 -16.87
N ARG A 148 -4.13 -2.50 -17.98
CA ARG A 148 -4.62 -2.76 -19.33
C ARG A 148 -3.46 -3.11 -20.26
N ILE A 149 -3.64 -4.11 -21.12
CA ILE A 149 -2.73 -4.33 -22.24
C ILE A 149 -2.88 -3.21 -23.26
N ALA A 150 -1.92 -3.07 -24.15
CA ALA A 150 -1.87 -1.95 -25.09
C ALA A 150 -3.08 -1.87 -26.04
N GLY A 151 -3.71 -2.99 -26.40
CA GLY A 151 -4.96 -2.99 -27.19
C GLY A 151 -6.11 -2.38 -26.39
N GLU A 152 -6.32 -2.83 -25.16
CA GLU A 152 -7.35 -2.31 -24.25
C GLU A 152 -7.09 -0.84 -23.84
N ALA A 153 -5.82 -0.44 -23.73
CA ALA A 153 -5.44 0.95 -23.45
C ALA A 153 -5.83 1.88 -24.61
N ALA A 154 -5.57 1.47 -25.85
CA ALA A 154 -5.97 2.22 -27.06
C ALA A 154 -7.50 2.33 -27.17
N GLU A 155 -8.21 1.23 -26.91
CA GLU A 155 -9.67 1.19 -26.89
C GLU A 155 -10.23 2.12 -25.80
N TYR A 156 -9.68 2.08 -24.59
CA TYR A 156 -10.07 2.94 -23.47
C TYR A 156 -9.95 4.43 -23.83
N LEU A 157 -8.84 4.80 -24.48
CA LEU A 157 -8.60 6.17 -24.96
C LEU A 157 -9.40 6.52 -26.22
N ARG A 158 -10.05 5.54 -26.85
CA ARG A 158 -10.76 5.67 -28.15
C ARG A 158 -9.83 6.18 -29.27
N ILE A 159 -8.59 5.71 -29.28
CA ILE A 159 -7.59 6.03 -30.30
C ILE A 159 -7.11 4.76 -31.01
N ARG A 160 -6.43 4.93 -32.13
CA ARG A 160 -5.84 3.79 -32.85
C ARG A 160 -4.62 3.25 -32.08
N ARG A 161 -4.33 1.96 -32.25
CA ARG A 161 -3.14 1.34 -31.64
C ARG A 161 -1.84 2.08 -32.00
N ALA A 162 -1.73 2.53 -33.25
CA ALA A 162 -0.57 3.30 -33.72
C ALA A 162 -0.43 4.66 -33.00
N ASP A 163 -1.53 5.28 -32.58
CA ASP A 163 -1.51 6.52 -31.82
C ASP A 163 -0.97 6.28 -30.39
N LEU A 164 -1.34 5.16 -29.77
CA LEU A 164 -0.77 4.74 -28.51
C LEU A 164 0.76 4.53 -28.60
N ASP A 165 1.25 3.94 -29.69
CA ASP A 165 2.68 3.75 -29.91
C ASP A 165 3.43 5.09 -30.04
N HIS A 166 2.80 6.12 -30.59
CA HIS A 166 3.35 7.47 -30.60
C HIS A 166 3.46 8.09 -29.20
N LEU A 167 2.45 7.90 -28.33
CA LEU A 167 2.49 8.36 -26.93
C LEU A 167 3.62 7.67 -26.15
N ILE A 168 3.78 6.36 -26.33
CA ILE A 168 4.86 5.58 -25.72
C ILE A 168 6.22 6.09 -26.22
N ARG A 169 6.41 6.26 -27.52
CA ARG A 169 7.64 6.78 -28.10
C ARG A 169 7.98 8.19 -27.62
N ALA A 170 6.98 9.04 -27.45
CA ALA A 170 7.15 10.38 -26.91
C ALA A 170 7.40 10.38 -25.39
N GLY A 171 7.38 9.23 -24.72
CA GLY A 171 7.54 9.10 -23.26
C GLY A 171 6.39 9.71 -22.46
N LEU A 172 5.27 10.02 -23.07
CA LEU A 172 4.07 10.52 -22.40
C LEU A 172 3.34 9.40 -21.66
N LEU A 173 3.45 8.17 -22.17
CA LEU A 173 2.91 6.98 -21.56
C LEU A 173 4.02 5.94 -21.35
N THR A 174 4.12 5.41 -20.13
CA THR A 174 5.09 4.37 -19.76
C THR A 174 4.37 3.17 -19.17
N PRO A 175 4.84 1.94 -19.42
CA PRO A 175 4.28 0.76 -18.76
C PRO A 175 4.35 0.88 -17.23
N ALA A 176 3.28 0.54 -16.56
CA ALA A 176 3.22 0.42 -15.11
C ALA A 176 3.72 -0.95 -14.63
N GLY A 177 3.74 -1.92 -15.51
CA GLY A 177 4.21 -3.29 -15.26
C GLY A 177 4.29 -4.11 -16.53
N TRP A 178 4.58 -5.40 -16.37
CA TRP A 178 4.73 -6.35 -17.45
C TRP A 178 4.04 -7.66 -17.09
N ALA A 179 3.27 -8.22 -18.00
CA ALA A 179 2.68 -9.55 -17.88
C ALA A 179 3.36 -10.54 -18.83
N HIS A 180 3.43 -11.80 -18.42
CA HIS A 180 3.81 -12.87 -19.36
C HIS A 180 2.64 -13.15 -20.30
N GLY A 181 2.93 -13.26 -21.60
CA GLY A 181 1.91 -13.59 -22.60
C GLY A 181 1.26 -14.96 -22.32
N PRO A 182 -0.07 -15.11 -22.47
CA PRO A 182 -0.80 -16.32 -22.09
C PRO A 182 -0.55 -17.54 -22.98
N PHE A 183 0.14 -17.42 -24.10
CA PHE A 183 0.08 -18.40 -25.17
C PHE A 183 1.36 -19.16 -25.52
N ASP A 184 2.51 -18.82 -24.92
CA ASP A 184 3.72 -19.60 -25.22
C ASP A 184 4.63 -19.72 -23.99
N ARG A 185 4.78 -20.94 -23.48
CA ARG A 185 5.80 -21.26 -22.46
C ARG A 185 7.24 -21.05 -22.98
N ARG A 186 7.41 -20.81 -24.26
CA ARG A 186 8.69 -20.54 -24.94
C ARG A 186 8.87 -19.07 -25.32
N ASP A 187 7.78 -18.27 -25.38
CA ASP A 187 7.87 -16.85 -25.70
C ASP A 187 8.05 -16.05 -24.40
N THR A 188 9.27 -15.63 -24.15
CA THR A 188 9.66 -14.75 -23.04
C THR A 188 9.21 -13.30 -23.24
N ARG A 189 8.35 -13.03 -24.24
CA ARG A 189 7.87 -11.67 -24.51
C ARG A 189 6.93 -11.23 -23.39
N SER A 190 7.42 -10.31 -22.59
CA SER A 190 6.59 -9.61 -21.61
C SER A 190 5.70 -8.58 -22.31
N VAL A 191 4.41 -8.61 -21.99
CA VAL A 191 3.42 -7.68 -22.52
C VAL A 191 3.36 -6.45 -21.58
N PRO A 192 3.56 -5.22 -22.12
CA PRO A 192 3.47 -4.02 -21.28
C PRO A 192 2.04 -3.79 -20.82
N LEU A 193 1.91 -3.42 -19.56
CA LEU A 193 0.65 -3.07 -18.89
C LEU A 193 0.60 -1.59 -18.57
N TYR A 194 -0.52 -0.96 -18.83
CA TYR A 194 -0.77 0.46 -18.62
C TYR A 194 -1.87 0.64 -17.59
N ARG A 195 -1.65 1.50 -16.61
CA ARG A 195 -2.59 1.77 -15.55
C ARG A 195 -3.67 2.74 -16.05
N THR A 196 -4.93 2.46 -15.73
CA THR A 196 -6.07 3.29 -16.15
C THR A 196 -5.92 4.75 -15.73
N GLY A 197 -5.47 5.03 -14.50
CA GLY A 197 -5.25 6.41 -14.05
C GLY A 197 -4.16 7.16 -14.83
N ASP A 198 -3.16 6.45 -15.37
CA ASP A 198 -2.18 7.08 -16.26
C ASP A 198 -2.75 7.39 -17.62
N LEU A 199 -3.70 6.59 -18.09
CA LEU A 199 -4.40 6.84 -19.36
C LEU A 199 -5.36 8.03 -19.26
N GLU A 200 -5.98 8.24 -18.12
CA GLU A 200 -6.90 9.37 -17.89
C GLU A 200 -6.19 10.73 -17.94
N ASP A 201 -4.94 10.77 -17.49
CA ASP A 201 -4.14 11.99 -17.53
C ASP A 201 -3.62 12.35 -18.96
N ILE A 202 -3.69 11.40 -19.91
CA ILE A 202 -3.08 11.56 -21.25
C ILE A 202 -3.73 12.66 -22.07
N GLU A 203 -5.06 12.82 -22.01
CA GLU A 203 -5.78 13.85 -22.75
C GLU A 203 -5.29 15.25 -22.37
N ASP A 204 -5.19 15.54 -21.08
CA ASP A 204 -4.69 16.81 -20.57
C ASP A 204 -3.24 17.04 -21.02
N ILE A 205 -2.38 16.02 -20.89
CA ILE A 205 -0.97 16.09 -21.25
C ILE A 205 -0.77 16.38 -22.73
N VAL A 206 -1.55 15.74 -23.60
CA VAL A 206 -1.47 15.93 -25.06
C VAL A 206 -1.98 17.31 -25.47
N THR A 207 -3.07 17.77 -24.83
CA THR A 207 -3.62 19.10 -25.04
C THR A 207 -2.62 20.20 -24.65
N GLU A 208 -1.88 20.03 -23.55
CA GLU A 208 -0.79 20.92 -23.16
C GLU A 208 0.36 20.95 -24.19
N CYS A 209 0.54 19.87 -24.96
CA CYS A 209 1.47 19.84 -26.09
C CYS A 209 0.93 20.55 -27.34
N GLY A 210 -0.25 21.17 -27.29
CA GLY A 210 -0.87 21.90 -28.39
C GLY A 210 -1.54 21.00 -29.43
N ILE A 211 -1.86 19.74 -29.09
CA ILE A 211 -2.54 18.78 -29.98
C ILE A 211 -3.98 18.61 -29.50
N ASP A 212 -4.92 18.85 -30.41
CA ASP A 212 -6.34 18.63 -30.17
C ASP A 212 -6.64 17.12 -30.06
N TRP A 213 -7.09 16.70 -28.88
CA TRP A 213 -7.37 15.31 -28.58
C TRP A 213 -8.57 14.76 -29.36
N ASP A 214 -9.59 15.56 -29.59
CA ASP A 214 -10.75 15.13 -30.40
C ASP A 214 -10.38 14.95 -31.86
N ALA A 215 -9.50 15.77 -32.39
CA ALA A 215 -8.95 15.58 -33.73
C ALA A 215 -8.10 14.29 -33.83
N VAL A 216 -7.38 13.90 -32.75
CA VAL A 216 -6.69 12.59 -32.70
C VAL A 216 -7.69 11.46 -32.79
N ARG A 217 -8.76 11.49 -32.00
CA ARG A 217 -9.85 10.47 -32.02
C ARG A 217 -10.54 10.39 -33.39
N ALA A 218 -10.76 11.54 -34.03
CA ALA A 218 -11.44 11.64 -35.32
C ALA A 218 -10.55 11.21 -36.49
N THR A 219 -9.23 10.99 -36.29
CA THR A 219 -8.30 10.66 -37.38
C THR A 219 -8.59 9.29 -37.99
N PRO A 220 -8.98 9.17 -39.28
CA PRO A 220 -9.34 7.90 -39.91
C PRO A 220 -8.17 6.95 -40.07
N LYS A 221 -8.46 5.63 -40.24
CA LYS A 221 -7.45 4.63 -40.62
C LYS A 221 -6.77 5.05 -41.94
N GLY A 222 -5.46 4.83 -42.03
CA GLY A 222 -4.65 5.18 -43.18
C GLY A 222 -4.17 6.62 -43.25
N ARG A 223 -4.68 7.51 -42.41
CA ARG A 223 -4.15 8.89 -42.27
C ARG A 223 -3.01 8.94 -41.28
N ARG A 224 -2.05 9.84 -41.50
CA ARG A 224 -0.95 10.10 -40.55
C ARG A 224 -1.51 10.56 -39.22
N SER A 225 -0.99 10.01 -38.13
CA SER A 225 -1.35 10.40 -36.78
C SER A 225 -0.92 11.83 -36.47
N LEU A 226 -1.77 12.63 -35.82
CA LEU A 226 -1.40 13.94 -35.28
C LEU A 226 -0.33 13.80 -34.19
N LEU A 227 -0.37 12.69 -33.44
CA LEU A 227 0.67 12.38 -32.44
C LEU A 227 2.03 12.01 -33.02
N ALA A 228 2.12 11.80 -34.35
CA ALA A 228 3.40 11.55 -35.02
C ALA A 228 4.35 12.76 -34.99
N SER A 229 3.83 13.97 -34.72
CA SER A 229 4.60 15.19 -34.57
C SER A 229 5.26 15.33 -33.20
N LEU A 230 4.84 14.52 -32.19
CA LEU A 230 5.44 14.55 -30.88
C LEU A 230 6.92 14.13 -30.94
N PRO A 231 7.81 14.91 -30.30
CA PRO A 231 9.22 14.54 -30.26
C PRO A 231 9.40 13.22 -29.51
N ALA A 232 10.33 12.39 -29.97
CA ALA A 232 10.72 11.20 -29.23
C ALA A 232 11.35 11.59 -27.89
N ALA A 233 11.12 10.79 -26.86
CA ALA A 233 11.74 11.03 -25.57
C ALA A 233 13.26 10.90 -25.69
N THR A 234 13.96 12.02 -25.57
CA THR A 234 15.42 12.06 -25.49
C THR A 234 15.84 11.75 -24.05
N GLY A 235 16.08 10.49 -23.72
CA GLY A 235 16.83 10.06 -22.52
C GLY A 235 16.38 10.52 -21.12
N HIS A 236 15.32 11.32 -21.00
CA HIS A 236 14.82 11.79 -19.72
C HIS A 236 13.68 10.92 -19.24
N THR A 237 13.85 10.33 -18.08
CA THR A 237 12.88 9.45 -17.42
C THR A 237 11.53 10.18 -17.26
N PRO A 238 10.40 9.63 -17.73
CA PRO A 238 9.07 10.26 -17.68
C PRO A 238 8.58 10.63 -16.28
N ALA A 239 9.18 10.03 -15.24
CA ALA A 239 8.89 10.32 -13.84
C ALA A 239 9.07 11.79 -13.43
N ALA A 240 9.94 12.54 -14.09
CA ALA A 240 10.21 13.94 -13.77
C ALA A 240 9.08 14.88 -14.24
N ARG A 241 8.49 14.64 -15.42
CA ARG A 241 7.36 15.43 -15.94
C ARG A 241 6.08 15.21 -15.13
N ARG A 242 5.79 13.96 -14.70
CA ARG A 242 4.62 13.63 -13.88
C ARG A 242 4.65 14.28 -12.49
N ARG A 243 5.84 14.45 -11.88
CA ARG A 243 5.98 15.15 -10.58
C ARG A 243 5.68 16.65 -10.68
N ALA A 244 6.00 17.29 -11.79
CA ALA A 244 5.72 18.70 -12.01
C ALA A 244 4.21 18.95 -12.17
N HIS A 245 3.53 18.11 -12.95
CA HIS A 245 2.08 18.22 -13.19
C HIS A 245 1.24 17.98 -11.91
N ARG A 246 1.62 17.02 -11.06
CA ARG A 246 0.94 16.75 -9.78
C ARG A 246 1.09 17.84 -8.73
N ARG A 247 2.19 18.61 -8.75
CA ARG A 247 2.38 19.73 -7.80
C ARG A 247 1.45 20.91 -8.05
N GLY A 248 0.86 21.03 -9.24
CA GLY A 248 -0.12 22.07 -9.58
C GLY A 248 -1.55 21.78 -9.14
N ARG A 249 -1.92 20.54 -8.84
CA ARG A 249 -3.28 20.13 -8.39
C ARG A 249 -3.29 19.83 -6.88
N THR A 250 -2.91 20.78 -6.04
CA THR A 250 -3.19 20.70 -4.60
C THR A 250 -4.64 21.09 -4.36
N HIS A 251 -5.52 20.12 -4.15
CA HIS A 251 -6.78 20.38 -3.46
C HIS A 251 -6.45 20.93 -2.07
N PRO A 252 -7.03 22.05 -1.64
CA PRO A 252 -6.85 22.55 -0.30
C PRO A 252 -7.41 21.49 0.68
N MET A 253 -6.54 20.93 1.51
CA MET A 253 -6.95 20.13 2.65
C MET A 253 -7.80 21.00 3.59
N PRO A 254 -8.94 20.50 4.10
CA PRO A 254 -9.65 21.21 5.14
C PRO A 254 -8.74 21.36 6.36
N THR A 255 -8.44 22.57 6.73
CA THR A 255 -7.69 22.91 7.95
C THR A 255 -8.46 22.41 9.16
N ALA A 256 -7.95 21.39 9.83
CA ALA A 256 -8.41 20.98 11.15
C ALA A 256 -8.20 22.16 12.10
N GLY A 257 -9.31 22.73 12.60
CA GLY A 257 -9.30 23.84 13.53
C GLY A 257 -8.55 23.48 14.81
N SER A 258 -7.43 24.15 15.01
CA SER A 258 -6.67 24.12 16.26
C SER A 258 -7.49 24.79 17.36
N GLN A 259 -8.19 24.01 18.17
CA GLN A 259 -8.73 24.51 19.43
C GLN A 259 -7.57 24.67 20.43
N ARG A 260 -7.05 25.89 20.50
CA ARG A 260 -6.21 26.34 21.61
C ARG A 260 -7.10 26.46 22.87
N THR A 261 -6.99 25.52 23.76
CA THR A 261 -7.45 25.70 25.16
C THR A 261 -6.43 26.56 25.89
N SER A 262 -6.78 27.83 26.05
CA SER A 262 -6.13 28.76 26.97
C SER A 262 -6.38 28.30 28.42
N ARG A 263 -5.36 27.77 29.09
CA ARG A 263 -5.36 27.66 30.58
C ARG A 263 -5.05 29.04 31.13
N GLY A 264 -6.08 29.64 31.73
CA GLY A 264 -5.96 30.84 32.56
C GLY A 264 -5.16 30.53 33.84
N ALA A 265 -4.10 31.31 34.01
CA ALA A 265 -3.43 31.46 35.29
C ALA A 265 -4.30 32.33 36.18
N THR A 266 -4.67 31.85 37.36
CA THR A 266 -5.20 32.68 38.43
C THR A 266 -4.23 32.61 39.60
N THR A 267 -3.48 33.68 39.70
CA THR A 267 -2.74 34.07 40.92
C THR A 267 -3.73 34.57 41.96
N GLN A 268 -3.70 34.05 43.15
CA GLN A 268 -4.23 34.79 44.32
C GLN A 268 -3.31 34.59 45.49
N ALA A 269 -2.61 35.66 45.83
CA ALA A 269 -2.03 35.93 47.12
C ALA A 269 -3.14 36.54 48.00
N GLU A 270 -3.18 36.24 49.28
CA GLU A 270 -3.29 37.11 50.47
C GLU A 270 -3.87 36.36 51.67
N ARG A 271 -3.04 36.30 52.70
CA ARG A 271 -3.19 36.81 54.04
C ARG A 271 -4.42 36.37 54.85
N ARG A 272 -4.26 35.61 55.86
CA ARG A 272 -4.16 35.90 57.37
C ARG A 272 -4.13 34.57 58.08
#